data_42f6cc12e429d49b6e5435838df0825d
#
_entry.id   42f6cc12e429d49b6e5435838df0825d
#
_cell.length_a   1.000
_cell.length_b   1.000
_cell.length_c   1.000
_cell.angle_alpha   90.00
_cell.angle_beta   90.00
_cell.angle_gamma   90.00
#
_symmetry.space_group_name_H-M   'P 1'
#
loop_
_entity.id
_entity.type
_entity.pdbx_description
1 polymer ?
#
loop_
_entity_poly.entity_id
_entity_poly.type
_entity_poly.pdbx_seq_one_letter_code
_entity_poly.pdbx_strand_id
1 'polypeptide(L)'
;MAKARILLVEDSKPQADVTKEFLERNGYEVQWAQDGASAIKLAKTTQPDVMLLDLVLPDISGNEVCRWLKLNNETKPIPIIMLTIKSSLEDKVSAIEAGADDHLPKPYNESELNAKIYAALRTKALQDELRERNKQMEELLVKFELLAITDPLTNLFNRRRFETILEKELKKSKRYMRPLTCLMIDIDHFKRVNDLYSHEAGDSVLKEVGQLIHQALREADTIARWGGEEFVALLPETDKNQALQPASRILTSVSSKRFEQIPDECVTVSVGIACADSDSDTPAKLVNAADLALYEAKRKGRNRIEFVPKQNTIRTEVDP
;
A
#
# COMPACT_ATOMS: atom_id res chain seq x y z
N MET A 1 -23.64 26.41 4.44
CA MET A 1 -22.91 25.75 3.35
C MET A 1 -21.94 26.76 2.76
N ALA A 2 -20.72 26.37 2.41
CA ALA A 2 -19.80 27.26 1.69
C ALA A 2 -20.42 27.64 0.34
N LYS A 3 -20.23 28.89 -0.06
CA LYS A 3 -20.73 29.37 -1.38
C LYS A 3 -19.86 28.73 -2.46
N ALA A 4 -20.48 28.22 -3.53
CA ALA A 4 -19.71 27.72 -4.67
C ALA A 4 -18.96 28.87 -5.36
N ARG A 5 -17.68 28.61 -5.71
CA ARG A 5 -16.76 29.58 -6.31
C ARG A 5 -16.80 29.45 -7.83
N ILE A 6 -17.12 30.55 -8.50
CA ILE A 6 -17.18 30.61 -9.96
C ILE A 6 -16.04 31.50 -10.45
N LEU A 7 -15.27 31.02 -11.41
CA LEU A 7 -14.34 31.85 -12.16
C LEU A 7 -14.99 32.26 -13.48
N LEU A 8 -15.33 33.55 -13.60
CA LEU A 8 -15.81 34.14 -14.82
C LEU A 8 -14.65 34.70 -15.63
N VAL A 9 -14.52 34.28 -16.87
CA VAL A 9 -13.49 34.76 -17.82
C VAL A 9 -14.21 35.50 -18.95
N GLU A 10 -14.06 36.80 -19.01
CA GLU A 10 -14.77 37.72 -19.92
C GLU A 10 -13.93 38.97 -20.10
N ASP A 11 -13.58 39.34 -21.32
CA ASP A 11 -12.77 40.52 -21.62
C ASP A 11 -13.55 41.83 -21.52
N SER A 12 -14.85 41.79 -21.80
CA SER A 12 -15.75 42.92 -21.72
C SER A 12 -16.20 43.21 -20.28
N LYS A 13 -15.60 44.21 -19.63
CA LYS A 13 -15.99 44.60 -18.28
C LYS A 13 -17.52 44.81 -18.08
N PRO A 14 -18.24 45.50 -19.00
CA PRO A 14 -19.70 45.67 -18.86
C PRO A 14 -20.45 44.33 -18.85
N GLN A 15 -20.04 43.35 -19.67
CA GLN A 15 -20.67 42.01 -19.69
C GLN A 15 -20.29 41.23 -18.44
N ALA A 16 -19.03 41.31 -18.00
CA ALA A 16 -18.54 40.69 -16.76
C ALA A 16 -19.33 41.22 -15.55
N ASP A 17 -19.52 42.54 -15.44
CA ASP A 17 -20.23 43.15 -14.30
C ASP A 17 -21.69 42.68 -14.21
N VAL A 18 -22.42 42.60 -15.34
CA VAL A 18 -23.78 42.08 -15.39
C VAL A 18 -23.86 40.61 -14.97
N THR A 19 -22.98 39.78 -15.55
CA THR A 19 -22.96 38.34 -15.23
C THR A 19 -22.57 38.09 -13.78
N LYS A 20 -21.58 38.85 -13.30
CA LYS A 20 -21.12 38.76 -11.91
C LYS A 20 -22.21 39.14 -10.92
N GLU A 21 -22.91 40.26 -11.14
CA GLU A 21 -24.03 40.69 -10.30
C GLU A 21 -25.13 39.64 -10.22
N PHE A 22 -25.48 39.03 -11.36
CA PHE A 22 -26.45 37.94 -11.40
C PHE A 22 -25.99 36.72 -10.57
N LEU A 23 -24.75 36.28 -10.72
CA LEU A 23 -24.19 35.14 -10.02
C LEU A 23 -24.09 35.38 -8.49
N GLU A 24 -23.68 36.58 -8.09
CA GLU A 24 -23.60 36.98 -6.68
C GLU A 24 -24.96 37.05 -6.02
N ARG A 25 -25.99 37.54 -6.73
CA ARG A 25 -27.40 37.49 -6.27
C ARG A 25 -27.93 36.08 -6.06
N ASN A 26 -27.45 35.12 -6.86
CA ASN A 26 -27.78 33.69 -6.70
C ASN A 26 -26.92 32.98 -5.65
N GLY A 27 -26.07 33.71 -4.92
CA GLY A 27 -25.33 33.18 -3.78
C GLY A 27 -23.98 32.56 -4.13
N TYR A 28 -23.47 32.71 -5.34
CA TYR A 28 -22.15 32.29 -5.74
C TYR A 28 -21.08 33.30 -5.31
N GLU A 29 -19.85 32.81 -5.09
CA GLU A 29 -18.66 33.65 -4.95
C GLU A 29 -17.97 33.75 -6.31
N VAL A 30 -17.82 34.98 -6.85
CA VAL A 30 -17.32 35.15 -8.21
C VAL A 30 -16.00 35.86 -8.26
N GLN A 31 -15.05 35.21 -8.92
CA GLN A 31 -13.80 35.80 -9.34
C GLN A 31 -13.81 36.08 -10.83
N TRP A 32 -13.21 37.17 -11.25
CA TRP A 32 -13.20 37.59 -12.64
C TRP A 32 -11.77 37.64 -13.18
N ALA A 33 -11.55 37.08 -14.37
CA ALA A 33 -10.37 37.17 -15.18
C ALA A 33 -10.70 37.88 -16.50
N GLN A 34 -9.82 38.77 -16.95
CA GLN A 34 -10.02 39.62 -18.12
C GLN A 34 -9.42 39.02 -19.40
N ASP A 35 -8.54 38.04 -19.23
CA ASP A 35 -7.76 37.39 -20.28
C ASP A 35 -7.45 35.95 -19.94
N GLY A 36 -6.96 35.19 -20.92
CA GLY A 36 -6.69 33.77 -20.76
C GLY A 36 -5.52 33.48 -19.81
N ALA A 37 -4.49 34.30 -19.78
CA ALA A 37 -3.32 34.14 -18.91
C ALA A 37 -3.71 34.28 -17.43
N SER A 38 -4.51 35.31 -17.09
CA SER A 38 -5.03 35.50 -15.75
C SER A 38 -6.03 34.40 -15.36
N ALA A 39 -6.85 33.91 -16.31
CA ALA A 39 -7.76 32.80 -16.09
C ALA A 39 -7.02 31.52 -15.67
N ILE A 40 -5.95 31.15 -16.38
CA ILE A 40 -5.12 29.99 -16.05
C ILE A 40 -4.48 30.15 -14.67
N LYS A 41 -3.96 31.33 -14.35
CA LYS A 41 -3.35 31.63 -13.05
C LYS A 41 -4.37 31.51 -11.92
N LEU A 42 -5.54 32.12 -12.08
CA LEU A 42 -6.60 32.07 -11.07
C LEU A 42 -7.15 30.65 -10.92
N ALA A 43 -7.36 29.91 -11.99
CA ALA A 43 -7.81 28.52 -11.92
C ALA A 43 -6.89 27.64 -11.05
N LYS A 44 -5.58 27.81 -11.17
CA LYS A 44 -4.60 27.09 -10.34
C LYS A 44 -4.63 27.50 -8.88
N THR A 45 -4.67 28.80 -8.63
CA THR A 45 -4.50 29.31 -7.25
C THR A 45 -5.78 29.22 -6.43
N THR A 46 -6.94 29.35 -7.06
CA THR A 46 -8.23 29.40 -6.34
C THR A 46 -9.06 28.14 -6.44
N GLN A 47 -8.74 27.26 -7.40
CA GLN A 47 -9.46 26.01 -7.62
C GLN A 47 -10.99 26.21 -7.63
N PRO A 48 -11.55 26.95 -8.62
CA PRO A 48 -12.98 27.25 -8.65
C PRO A 48 -13.82 25.99 -8.82
N ASP A 49 -15.06 26.07 -8.40
CA ASP A 49 -16.01 24.95 -8.53
C ASP A 49 -16.60 24.84 -9.94
N VAL A 50 -16.67 25.96 -10.67
CA VAL A 50 -17.05 26.04 -12.09
C VAL A 50 -16.32 27.21 -12.74
N MET A 51 -15.93 27.07 -14.00
CA MET A 51 -15.44 28.16 -14.83
C MET A 51 -16.45 28.47 -15.94
N LEU A 52 -16.78 29.76 -16.09
CA LEU A 52 -17.47 30.31 -17.24
C LEU A 52 -16.42 30.97 -18.13
N LEU A 53 -16.22 30.48 -19.33
CA LEU A 53 -15.08 30.87 -20.17
C LEU A 53 -15.57 31.39 -21.53
N ASP A 54 -15.31 32.69 -21.82
CA ASP A 54 -15.56 33.21 -23.14
C ASP A 54 -14.64 32.57 -24.18
N LEU A 55 -15.17 32.31 -25.34
CA LEU A 55 -14.47 31.79 -26.50
C LEU A 55 -13.47 32.83 -27.05
N VAL A 56 -13.82 34.09 -27.05
CA VAL A 56 -13.03 35.20 -27.61
C VAL A 56 -12.38 35.98 -26.46
N LEU A 57 -11.04 35.91 -26.35
CA LEU A 57 -10.25 36.63 -25.37
C LEU A 57 -9.13 37.40 -26.07
N PRO A 58 -8.60 38.48 -25.46
CA PRO A 58 -7.65 39.37 -26.12
C PRO A 58 -6.24 38.79 -26.36
N ASP A 59 -5.85 37.78 -25.60
CA ASP A 59 -4.51 37.18 -25.63
C ASP A 59 -4.46 35.80 -26.29
N ILE A 60 -5.21 34.85 -25.76
CA ILE A 60 -5.31 33.47 -26.27
C ILE A 60 -6.79 33.05 -26.34
N SER A 61 -7.14 32.18 -27.27
CA SER A 61 -8.54 31.75 -27.43
C SER A 61 -9.03 30.96 -26.20
N GLY A 62 -10.33 31.05 -25.88
CA GLY A 62 -10.93 30.24 -24.83
C GLY A 62 -10.76 28.74 -25.03
N ASN A 63 -10.71 28.27 -26.30
CA ASN A 63 -10.43 26.87 -26.60
C ASN A 63 -9.00 26.46 -26.18
N GLU A 64 -8.01 27.33 -26.35
CA GLU A 64 -6.63 27.06 -25.91
C GLU A 64 -6.53 27.07 -24.38
N VAL A 65 -7.21 28.01 -23.71
CA VAL A 65 -7.32 28.02 -22.24
C VAL A 65 -7.94 26.72 -21.74
N CYS A 66 -9.07 26.32 -22.32
CA CYS A 66 -9.78 25.09 -21.95
C CYS A 66 -8.88 23.87 -22.13
N ARG A 67 -8.24 23.70 -23.28
CA ARG A 67 -7.33 22.59 -23.57
C ARG A 67 -6.19 22.54 -22.57
N TRP A 68 -5.58 23.69 -22.27
CA TRP A 68 -4.50 23.78 -21.31
C TRP A 68 -4.93 23.33 -19.90
N LEU A 69 -6.10 23.80 -19.43
CA LEU A 69 -6.64 23.44 -18.12
C LEU A 69 -7.00 21.95 -18.03
N LYS A 70 -7.55 21.38 -19.11
CA LYS A 70 -7.92 19.95 -19.15
C LYS A 70 -6.74 19.00 -19.30
N LEU A 71 -5.59 19.46 -19.77
CA LEU A 71 -4.34 18.69 -19.80
C LEU A 71 -3.59 18.69 -18.48
N ASN A 72 -3.84 19.64 -17.59
CA ASN A 72 -3.15 19.73 -16.31
C ASN A 72 -3.95 19.03 -15.21
N ASN A 73 -3.33 18.08 -14.51
CA ASN A 73 -3.99 17.26 -13.49
C ASN A 73 -4.63 18.06 -12.34
N GLU A 74 -4.07 19.21 -11.99
CA GLU A 74 -4.59 20.07 -10.93
C GLU A 74 -5.88 20.80 -11.34
N THR A 75 -6.00 21.21 -12.60
CA THR A 75 -7.12 22.00 -13.09
C THR A 75 -8.11 21.20 -13.94
N LYS A 76 -7.72 20.02 -14.41
CA LYS A 76 -8.59 19.10 -15.17
C LYS A 76 -9.96 18.84 -14.52
N PRO A 77 -10.08 18.75 -13.18
CA PRO A 77 -11.36 18.53 -12.52
C PRO A 77 -12.33 19.70 -12.56
N ILE A 78 -11.88 20.91 -12.91
CA ILE A 78 -12.73 22.10 -12.93
C ILE A 78 -13.68 21.99 -14.11
N PRO A 79 -15.01 21.97 -13.91
CA PRO A 79 -15.98 22.03 -15.00
C PRO A 79 -15.89 23.37 -15.72
N ILE A 80 -15.86 23.33 -17.06
CA ILE A 80 -15.74 24.52 -17.92
C ILE A 80 -16.98 24.62 -18.80
N ILE A 81 -17.73 25.73 -18.67
CA ILE A 81 -18.84 26.09 -19.53
C ILE A 81 -18.35 27.17 -20.47
N MET A 82 -18.31 26.87 -21.78
CA MET A 82 -17.87 27.82 -22.80
C MET A 82 -18.99 28.78 -23.12
N LEU A 83 -18.74 30.09 -23.08
CA LEU A 83 -19.67 31.15 -23.54
C LEU A 83 -19.32 31.46 -24.99
N THR A 84 -20.27 31.29 -25.92
CA THR A 84 -20.06 31.41 -27.37
C THR A 84 -20.94 32.46 -28.01
N ILE A 85 -20.41 33.28 -28.95
CA ILE A 85 -21.17 34.30 -29.65
C ILE A 85 -22.03 33.71 -30.77
N LYS A 86 -21.63 32.54 -31.32
CA LYS A 86 -22.28 31.88 -32.45
C LYS A 86 -22.77 30.48 -32.10
N SER A 87 -23.97 30.17 -32.54
CA SER A 87 -24.59 28.84 -32.48
C SER A 87 -24.15 27.94 -33.64
N SER A 88 -23.04 28.20 -34.33
CA SER A 88 -22.59 27.35 -35.43
C SER A 88 -22.22 25.96 -34.91
N LEU A 89 -22.49 24.95 -35.74
CA LEU A 89 -22.13 23.56 -35.40
C LEU A 89 -20.62 23.41 -35.17
N GLU A 90 -19.82 24.18 -35.90
CA GLU A 90 -18.37 24.19 -35.85
C GLU A 90 -17.81 24.70 -34.49
N ASP A 91 -18.42 25.78 -33.95
CA ASP A 91 -17.99 26.31 -32.64
C ASP A 91 -18.31 25.36 -31.50
N LYS A 92 -19.47 24.65 -31.59
CA LYS A 92 -19.82 23.61 -30.59
C LYS A 92 -18.88 22.42 -30.63
N VAL A 93 -18.57 21.95 -31.82
CA VAL A 93 -17.60 20.82 -31.99
C VAL A 93 -16.24 21.22 -31.47
N SER A 94 -15.74 22.40 -31.82
CA SER A 94 -14.44 22.92 -31.37
C SER A 94 -14.34 23.06 -29.83
N ALA A 95 -15.42 23.50 -29.15
CA ALA A 95 -15.47 23.61 -27.70
C ALA A 95 -15.41 22.20 -27.02
N ILE A 96 -16.14 21.23 -27.58
CA ILE A 96 -16.13 19.84 -27.09
C ILE A 96 -14.74 19.21 -27.33
N GLU A 97 -14.14 19.40 -28.50
CA GLU A 97 -12.79 18.92 -28.80
C GLU A 97 -11.71 19.57 -27.92
N ALA A 98 -11.92 20.82 -27.46
CA ALA A 98 -11.07 21.46 -26.48
C ALA A 98 -11.23 20.88 -25.07
N GLY A 99 -12.24 20.04 -24.83
CA GLY A 99 -12.52 19.38 -23.55
C GLY A 99 -13.46 20.14 -22.64
N ALA A 100 -14.22 21.13 -23.15
CA ALA A 100 -15.27 21.81 -22.38
C ALA A 100 -16.37 20.82 -21.97
N ASP A 101 -16.89 20.99 -20.75
CA ASP A 101 -17.95 20.12 -20.22
C ASP A 101 -19.33 20.52 -20.73
N ASP A 102 -19.54 21.82 -21.06
CA ASP A 102 -20.75 22.33 -21.65
C ASP A 102 -20.49 23.66 -22.41
N HIS A 103 -21.49 24.14 -23.13
CA HIS A 103 -21.45 25.44 -23.80
C HIS A 103 -22.76 26.18 -23.62
N LEU A 104 -22.69 27.52 -23.69
CA LEU A 104 -23.84 28.41 -23.56
C LEU A 104 -23.72 29.54 -24.60
N PRO A 105 -24.63 29.61 -25.61
CA PRO A 105 -24.58 30.67 -26.64
C PRO A 105 -25.04 32.00 -26.07
N LYS A 106 -24.33 33.08 -26.43
CA LYS A 106 -24.72 34.49 -26.16
C LYS A 106 -25.66 34.98 -27.27
N PRO A 107 -26.72 35.75 -26.96
CA PRO A 107 -27.16 36.12 -25.62
C PRO A 107 -27.87 34.96 -24.92
N TYR A 108 -27.55 34.73 -23.64
CA TYR A 108 -28.21 33.72 -22.80
C TYR A 108 -29.14 34.39 -21.79
N ASN A 109 -30.13 33.64 -21.31
CA ASN A 109 -30.97 34.09 -20.22
C ASN A 109 -30.41 33.57 -18.86
N GLU A 110 -30.74 34.29 -17.79
CA GLU A 110 -30.31 33.98 -16.44
C GLU A 110 -30.68 32.57 -15.97
N SER A 111 -31.86 32.09 -16.34
CA SER A 111 -32.32 30.74 -15.95
C SER A 111 -31.52 29.64 -16.62
N GLU A 112 -31.14 29.81 -17.89
CA GLU A 112 -30.33 28.85 -18.63
C GLU A 112 -28.89 28.77 -18.07
N LEU A 113 -28.29 29.95 -17.80
CA LEU A 113 -26.97 30.01 -17.16
C LEU A 113 -26.96 29.30 -15.79
N ASN A 114 -27.96 29.63 -14.96
CA ASN A 114 -28.07 29.02 -13.63
C ASN A 114 -28.28 27.49 -13.69
N ALA A 115 -29.11 27.01 -14.64
CA ALA A 115 -29.35 25.59 -14.84
C ALA A 115 -28.05 24.84 -15.21
N LYS A 116 -27.21 25.41 -16.11
CA LYS A 116 -25.94 24.83 -16.51
C LYS A 116 -24.93 24.85 -15.39
N ILE A 117 -24.84 25.93 -14.63
CA ILE A 117 -23.94 25.98 -13.43
C ILE A 117 -24.37 24.93 -12.42
N TYR A 118 -25.67 24.81 -12.14
CA TYR A 118 -26.17 23.80 -11.22
C TYR A 118 -25.82 22.36 -11.66
N ALA A 119 -25.99 22.07 -12.95
CA ALA A 119 -25.63 20.77 -13.52
C ALA A 119 -24.13 20.49 -13.40
N ALA A 120 -23.30 21.50 -13.71
CA ALA A 120 -21.84 21.39 -13.60
C ALA A 120 -21.38 21.16 -12.14
N LEU A 121 -21.93 21.91 -11.19
CA LEU A 121 -21.65 21.75 -9.75
C LEU A 121 -22.07 20.37 -9.23
N ARG A 122 -23.24 19.88 -9.66
CA ARG A 122 -23.71 18.54 -9.29
C ARG A 122 -22.79 17.45 -9.83
N THR A 123 -22.37 17.56 -11.08
CA THR A 123 -21.43 16.59 -11.69
C THR A 123 -20.10 16.61 -10.98
N LYS A 124 -19.56 17.80 -10.66
CA LYS A 124 -18.33 17.94 -9.90
C LYS A 124 -18.43 17.29 -8.52
N ALA A 125 -19.50 17.58 -7.79
CA ALA A 125 -19.70 17.00 -6.46
C ALA A 125 -19.73 15.46 -6.49
N LEU A 126 -20.38 14.85 -7.49
CA LEU A 126 -20.38 13.40 -7.67
C LEU A 126 -18.99 12.83 -8.05
N GLN A 127 -18.25 13.56 -8.88
CA GLN A 127 -16.89 13.17 -9.25
C GLN A 127 -15.93 13.26 -8.06
N ASP A 128 -16.05 14.30 -7.25
CA ASP A 128 -15.22 14.48 -6.05
C ASP A 128 -15.56 13.41 -4.99
N GLU A 129 -16.83 13.08 -4.79
CA GLU A 129 -17.26 11.97 -3.92
C GLU A 129 -16.72 10.63 -4.42
N LEU A 130 -16.79 10.36 -5.72
CA LEU A 130 -16.27 9.13 -6.31
C LEU A 130 -14.75 9.01 -6.12
N ARG A 131 -14.01 10.10 -6.31
CA ARG A 131 -12.56 10.13 -6.08
C ARG A 131 -12.20 9.82 -4.64
N GLU A 132 -12.90 10.43 -3.70
CA GLU A 132 -12.67 10.19 -2.28
C GLU A 132 -12.97 8.74 -1.90
N ARG A 133 -14.08 8.18 -2.40
CA ARG A 133 -14.42 6.76 -2.18
C ARG A 133 -13.38 5.80 -2.78
N ASN A 134 -12.88 6.09 -3.99
CA ASN A 134 -11.83 5.29 -4.60
C ASN A 134 -10.55 5.32 -3.77
N LYS A 135 -10.14 6.49 -3.29
CA LYS A 135 -8.97 6.63 -2.41
C LYS A 135 -9.13 5.81 -1.12
N GLN A 136 -10.28 5.91 -0.46
CA GLN A 136 -10.58 5.13 0.74
C GLN A 136 -10.57 3.62 0.45
N MET A 137 -11.09 3.20 -0.70
CA MET A 137 -11.07 1.80 -1.12
C MET A 137 -9.63 1.30 -1.34
N GLU A 138 -8.77 2.09 -1.98
CA GLU A 138 -7.34 1.75 -2.17
C GLU A 138 -6.62 1.61 -0.82
N GLU A 139 -6.84 2.54 0.11
CA GLU A 139 -6.27 2.48 1.47
C GLU A 139 -6.74 1.24 2.23
N LEU A 140 -8.03 0.88 2.10
CA LEU A 140 -8.58 -0.33 2.71
C LEU A 140 -8.01 -1.60 2.08
N LEU A 141 -7.83 -1.64 0.76
CA LEU A 141 -7.23 -2.79 0.07
C LEU A 141 -5.79 -3.03 0.53
N VAL A 142 -4.96 -1.98 0.60
CA VAL A 142 -3.59 -2.09 1.12
C VAL A 142 -3.59 -2.61 2.56
N LYS A 143 -4.47 -2.09 3.41
CA LYS A 143 -4.60 -2.55 4.79
C LYS A 143 -5.06 -4.00 4.87
N PHE A 144 -5.98 -4.40 4.01
CA PHE A 144 -6.48 -5.78 3.95
C PHE A 144 -5.38 -6.75 3.46
N GLU A 145 -4.60 -6.34 2.45
CA GLU A 145 -3.45 -7.13 1.98
C GLU A 145 -2.42 -7.32 3.10
N LEU A 146 -2.08 -6.27 3.83
CA LEU A 146 -1.15 -6.37 4.96
C LEU A 146 -1.66 -7.33 6.04
N LEU A 147 -2.93 -7.22 6.44
CA LEU A 147 -3.56 -8.12 7.40
C LEU A 147 -3.62 -9.57 6.91
N ALA A 148 -3.74 -9.77 5.59
CA ALA A 148 -3.78 -11.11 5.00
C ALA A 148 -2.42 -11.81 4.94
N ILE A 149 -1.30 -11.05 4.97
CA ILE A 149 0.05 -11.59 4.78
C ILE A 149 0.98 -11.43 5.98
N THR A 150 0.62 -10.60 6.98
CA THR A 150 1.43 -10.37 8.18
C THR A 150 0.74 -10.88 9.44
N ASP A 151 1.54 -11.17 10.46
CA ASP A 151 1.08 -11.38 11.83
C ASP A 151 0.87 -10.03 12.53
N PRO A 152 -0.32 -9.75 13.10
CA PRO A 152 -0.65 -8.42 13.64
C PRO A 152 0.16 -8.05 14.90
N LEU A 153 0.72 -9.03 15.61
CA LEU A 153 1.51 -8.78 16.81
C LEU A 153 2.94 -8.40 16.48
N THR A 154 3.59 -9.19 15.62
CA THR A 154 5.03 -9.08 15.32
C THR A 154 5.34 -8.29 14.06
N ASN A 155 4.35 -8.00 13.20
CA ASN A 155 4.48 -7.44 11.85
C ASN A 155 5.36 -8.25 10.87
N LEU A 156 5.76 -9.45 11.26
CA LEU A 156 6.42 -10.39 10.37
C LEU A 156 5.39 -11.03 9.44
N PHE A 157 5.84 -11.73 8.40
CA PHE A 157 4.90 -12.52 7.62
C PHE A 157 4.17 -13.53 8.51
N ASN A 158 2.92 -13.81 8.16
CA ASN A 158 2.18 -14.90 8.79
C ASN A 158 2.50 -16.24 8.11
N ARG A 159 2.08 -17.33 8.72
CA ARG A 159 2.27 -18.69 8.24
C ARG A 159 1.80 -18.85 6.78
N ARG A 160 0.63 -18.33 6.42
CA ARG A 160 0.06 -18.46 5.07
C ARG A 160 0.96 -17.82 4.00
N ARG A 161 1.50 -16.65 4.29
CA ARG A 161 2.44 -15.97 3.39
C ARG A 161 3.74 -16.75 3.25
N PHE A 162 4.27 -17.26 4.34
CA PHE A 162 5.46 -18.09 4.34
C PHE A 162 5.30 -19.34 3.47
N GLU A 163 4.20 -20.08 3.63
CA GLU A 163 3.90 -21.27 2.83
C GLU A 163 3.88 -20.95 1.32
N THR A 164 3.29 -19.81 0.95
CA THR A 164 3.28 -19.35 -0.46
C THR A 164 4.68 -19.05 -0.99
N ILE A 165 5.55 -18.44 -0.18
CA ILE A 165 6.94 -18.13 -0.56
C ILE A 165 7.75 -19.43 -0.65
N LEU A 166 7.62 -20.30 0.34
CA LEU A 166 8.30 -21.59 0.39
C LEU A 166 8.04 -22.43 -0.87
N GLU A 167 6.79 -22.52 -1.32
CA GLU A 167 6.45 -23.24 -2.57
C GLU A 167 7.19 -22.69 -3.78
N LYS A 168 7.30 -21.36 -3.89
CA LYS A 168 8.01 -20.70 -4.99
C LYS A 168 9.51 -20.94 -4.92
N GLU A 169 10.11 -20.75 -3.74
CA GLU A 169 11.55 -20.91 -3.55
C GLU A 169 11.98 -22.39 -3.69
N LEU A 170 11.17 -23.34 -3.25
CA LEU A 170 11.46 -24.76 -3.44
C LEU A 170 11.43 -25.15 -4.93
N LYS A 171 10.50 -24.60 -5.73
CA LYS A 171 10.48 -24.80 -7.19
C LYS A 171 11.73 -24.20 -7.85
N LYS A 172 12.18 -23.02 -7.41
CA LYS A 172 13.42 -22.39 -7.90
C LYS A 172 14.66 -23.22 -7.51
N SER A 173 14.77 -23.61 -6.24
CA SER A 173 15.84 -24.45 -5.72
C SER A 173 16.03 -25.71 -6.57
N LYS A 174 14.93 -26.44 -6.84
CA LYS A 174 14.96 -27.63 -7.71
C LYS A 174 15.37 -27.33 -9.14
N ARG A 175 14.80 -26.26 -9.75
CA ARG A 175 15.08 -25.90 -11.14
C ARG A 175 16.52 -25.51 -11.37
N TYR A 176 17.10 -24.77 -10.46
CA TYR A 176 18.44 -24.19 -10.59
C TYR A 176 19.51 -24.94 -9.77
N MET A 177 19.13 -26.05 -9.11
CA MET A 177 20.02 -26.84 -8.27
C MET A 177 20.73 -26.00 -7.19
N ARG A 178 20.01 -25.02 -6.62
CA ARG A 178 20.52 -24.14 -5.57
C ARG A 178 20.03 -24.62 -4.21
N PRO A 179 20.87 -24.59 -3.17
CA PRO A 179 20.47 -25.01 -1.84
C PRO A 179 19.36 -24.12 -1.28
N LEU A 180 18.48 -24.67 -0.47
CA LEU A 180 17.42 -23.96 0.23
C LEU A 180 17.32 -24.53 1.64
N THR A 181 17.37 -23.67 2.65
CA THR A 181 17.34 -24.09 4.05
C THR A 181 16.13 -23.46 4.76
N CYS A 182 15.46 -24.25 5.58
CA CYS A 182 14.38 -23.83 6.47
C CYS A 182 14.89 -23.91 7.93
N LEU A 183 14.64 -22.84 8.68
CA LEU A 183 14.85 -22.80 10.14
C LEU A 183 13.48 -22.82 10.83
N MET A 184 13.29 -23.69 11.81
CA MET A 184 12.19 -23.60 12.77
C MET A 184 12.76 -23.13 14.11
N ILE A 185 12.16 -22.10 14.69
CA ILE A 185 12.67 -21.39 15.87
C ILE A 185 11.53 -21.29 16.89
N ASP A 186 11.84 -21.56 18.15
CA ASP A 186 10.86 -21.48 19.23
C ASP A 186 11.48 -20.85 20.48
N ILE A 187 10.70 -20.02 21.17
CA ILE A 187 11.13 -19.38 22.41
C ILE A 187 11.05 -20.38 23.55
N ASP A 188 12.18 -20.68 24.15
CA ASP A 188 12.27 -21.64 25.23
C ASP A 188 11.50 -21.17 26.46
N HIS A 189 10.64 -22.06 27.01
CA HIS A 189 9.88 -21.81 28.23
C HIS A 189 8.96 -20.57 28.17
N PHE A 190 8.47 -20.17 27.00
CA PHE A 190 7.64 -18.97 26.82
C PHE A 190 6.40 -18.94 27.70
N LYS A 191 5.77 -20.09 27.94
CA LYS A 191 4.65 -20.20 28.87
C LYS A 191 5.01 -19.67 30.26
N ARG A 192 6.24 -19.94 30.76
CA ARG A 192 6.70 -19.44 32.06
C ARG A 192 6.76 -17.91 32.09
N VAL A 193 7.12 -17.26 30.98
CA VAL A 193 7.13 -15.80 30.88
C VAL A 193 5.70 -15.25 31.07
N ASN A 194 4.71 -15.85 30.40
CA ASN A 194 3.31 -15.45 30.54
C ASN A 194 2.79 -15.69 31.96
N ASP A 195 3.10 -16.84 32.55
CA ASP A 195 2.63 -17.24 33.87
C ASP A 195 3.23 -16.36 35.00
N LEU A 196 4.47 -15.87 34.84
CA LEU A 196 5.17 -15.06 35.86
C LEU A 196 4.92 -13.56 35.73
N TYR A 197 4.78 -13.03 34.51
CA TYR A 197 4.75 -11.58 34.28
C TYR A 197 3.41 -11.09 33.72
N SER A 198 2.93 -11.59 32.66
CA SER A 198 1.59 -11.41 32.05
C SER A 198 1.63 -11.72 30.56
N HIS A 199 0.47 -11.86 29.94
CA HIS A 199 0.37 -11.99 28.47
C HIS A 199 0.89 -10.76 27.73
N GLU A 200 0.74 -9.56 28.29
CA GLU A 200 1.27 -8.32 27.68
C GLU A 200 2.80 -8.29 27.66
N ALA A 201 3.44 -8.79 28.73
CA ALA A 201 4.89 -8.94 28.76
C ALA A 201 5.37 -10.01 27.75
N GLY A 202 4.66 -11.13 27.64
CA GLY A 202 4.89 -12.14 26.62
C GLY A 202 4.75 -11.59 25.21
N ASP A 203 3.75 -10.80 24.92
CA ASP A 203 3.54 -10.14 23.63
C ASP A 203 4.70 -9.19 23.28
N SER A 204 5.23 -8.47 24.26
CA SER A 204 6.42 -7.62 24.08
C SER A 204 7.66 -8.44 23.77
N VAL A 205 7.87 -9.56 24.47
CA VAL A 205 8.97 -10.50 24.20
C VAL A 205 8.85 -11.07 22.78
N LEU A 206 7.67 -11.47 22.34
CA LEU A 206 7.43 -11.96 20.96
C LEU A 206 7.80 -10.93 19.91
N LYS A 207 7.42 -9.66 20.11
CA LYS A 207 7.78 -8.56 19.19
C LYS A 207 9.29 -8.37 19.11
N GLU A 208 9.95 -8.28 20.26
CA GLU A 208 11.41 -8.05 20.32
C GLU A 208 12.19 -9.24 19.75
N VAL A 209 11.82 -10.48 20.08
CA VAL A 209 12.46 -11.70 19.52
C VAL A 209 12.26 -11.73 18.00
N GLY A 210 11.06 -11.44 17.49
CA GLY A 210 10.81 -11.36 16.05
C GLY A 210 11.72 -10.34 15.36
N GLN A 211 11.92 -9.16 15.96
CA GLN A 211 12.84 -8.14 15.46
C GLN A 211 14.30 -8.60 15.48
N LEU A 212 14.75 -9.25 16.56
CA LEU A 212 16.10 -9.78 16.66
C LEU A 212 16.39 -10.86 15.60
N ILE A 213 15.43 -11.75 15.35
CA ILE A 213 15.55 -12.75 14.29
C ILE A 213 15.63 -12.07 12.93
N HIS A 214 14.76 -11.09 12.65
CA HIS A 214 14.77 -10.34 11.39
C HIS A 214 16.14 -9.64 11.15
N GLN A 215 16.69 -9.00 12.17
CA GLN A 215 18.01 -8.34 12.09
C GLN A 215 19.18 -9.31 11.91
N ALA A 216 19.03 -10.55 12.36
CA ALA A 216 20.03 -11.61 12.19
C ALA A 216 20.02 -12.24 10.78
N LEU A 217 19.01 -11.95 9.96
CA LEU A 217 18.81 -12.48 8.62
C LEU A 217 19.20 -11.46 7.55
N ARG A 218 19.37 -11.92 6.30
CA ARG A 218 19.65 -11.07 5.13
C ARG A 218 18.33 -10.60 4.52
N GLU A 219 18.37 -9.57 3.71
CA GLU A 219 17.20 -9.07 2.96
C GLU A 219 16.56 -10.14 2.05
N ALA A 220 17.38 -11.05 1.51
CA ALA A 220 16.90 -12.16 0.67
C ALA A 220 16.21 -13.28 1.47
N ASP A 221 16.44 -13.32 2.79
CA ASP A 221 15.85 -14.33 3.65
C ASP A 221 14.42 -13.93 4.02
N THR A 222 13.58 -14.93 4.23
CA THR A 222 12.19 -14.71 4.62
C THR A 222 11.99 -15.17 6.05
N ILE A 223 11.31 -14.35 6.87
CA ILE A 223 10.89 -14.71 8.23
C ILE A 223 9.39 -14.57 8.38
N ALA A 224 8.80 -15.49 9.14
CA ALA A 224 7.39 -15.45 9.51
C ALA A 224 7.18 -15.94 10.95
N ARG A 225 6.08 -15.50 11.56
CA ARG A 225 5.56 -16.14 12.76
C ARG A 225 4.74 -17.35 12.35
N TRP A 226 5.14 -18.53 12.83
CA TRP A 226 4.47 -19.78 12.48
C TRP A 226 3.21 -20.03 13.31
N GLY A 227 3.24 -19.68 14.58
CA GLY A 227 2.10 -19.72 15.51
C GLY A 227 2.57 -19.67 16.95
N GLY A 228 1.78 -19.11 17.86
CA GLY A 228 2.17 -19.01 19.28
C GLY A 228 3.52 -18.32 19.47
N GLU A 229 4.49 -19.07 19.98
CA GLU A 229 5.87 -18.65 20.23
C GLU A 229 6.88 -19.12 19.17
N GLU A 230 6.36 -19.67 18.06
CA GLU A 230 7.17 -20.26 17.00
C GLU A 230 7.39 -19.29 15.83
N PHE A 231 8.61 -19.24 15.32
CA PHE A 231 9.01 -18.51 14.14
C PHE A 231 9.63 -19.47 13.11
N VAL A 232 9.51 -19.10 11.85
CA VAL A 232 10.10 -19.87 10.76
C VAL A 232 10.86 -18.93 9.84
N ALA A 233 12.05 -19.36 9.39
CA ALA A 233 12.81 -18.61 8.40
C ALA A 233 13.19 -19.50 7.21
N LEU A 234 13.21 -18.88 6.01
CA LEU A 234 13.63 -19.52 4.78
C LEU A 234 14.85 -18.81 4.23
N LEU A 235 15.90 -19.56 3.96
CA LEU A 235 17.21 -19.09 3.54
C LEU A 235 17.49 -19.61 2.13
N PRO A 236 17.17 -18.83 1.08
CA PRO A 236 17.52 -19.20 -0.29
C PRO A 236 19.03 -19.25 -0.49
N GLU A 237 19.48 -20.11 -1.41
CA GLU A 237 20.88 -20.25 -1.81
C GLU A 237 21.84 -20.49 -0.61
N THR A 238 21.32 -21.15 0.42
CA THR A 238 22.04 -21.38 1.69
C THR A 238 22.03 -22.87 2.01
N ASP A 239 23.21 -23.45 2.11
CA ASP A 239 23.36 -24.83 2.50
C ASP A 239 23.40 -25.02 4.05
N LYS A 240 23.49 -26.27 4.49
CA LYS A 240 23.46 -26.65 5.89
C LYS A 240 24.54 -25.94 6.73
N ASN A 241 25.77 -25.83 6.21
CA ASN A 241 26.88 -25.23 6.94
C ASN A 241 26.76 -23.70 6.99
N GLN A 242 26.33 -23.11 5.89
CA GLN A 242 26.08 -21.67 5.79
C GLN A 242 24.94 -21.22 6.71
N ALA A 243 23.91 -22.06 6.92
CA ALA A 243 22.76 -21.75 7.79
C ALA A 243 23.14 -21.70 9.27
N LEU A 244 24.23 -22.30 9.68
CA LEU A 244 24.73 -22.22 11.07
C LEU A 244 25.05 -20.80 11.51
N GLN A 245 25.56 -19.97 10.61
CA GLN A 245 25.96 -18.61 10.94
C GLN A 245 24.77 -17.74 11.33
N PRO A 246 23.69 -17.60 10.50
CA PRO A 246 22.51 -16.86 10.91
C PRO A 246 21.79 -17.48 12.12
N ALA A 247 21.73 -18.80 12.21
CA ALA A 247 21.13 -19.48 13.38
C ALA A 247 21.91 -19.18 14.68
N SER A 248 23.24 -19.17 14.65
CA SER A 248 24.05 -18.78 15.80
C SER A 248 23.90 -17.32 16.18
N ARG A 249 23.78 -16.42 15.18
CA ARG A 249 23.49 -15.00 15.45
C ARG A 249 22.15 -14.85 16.16
N ILE A 250 21.12 -15.57 15.72
CA ILE A 250 19.78 -15.55 16.35
C ILE A 250 19.90 -15.98 17.83
N LEU A 251 20.52 -17.14 18.10
CA LEU A 251 20.72 -17.61 19.46
C LEU A 251 21.41 -16.57 20.35
N THR A 252 22.53 -16.04 19.88
CA THR A 252 23.35 -15.10 20.64
C THR A 252 22.60 -13.78 20.86
N SER A 253 21.92 -13.25 19.83
CA SER A 253 21.19 -12.01 19.93
C SER A 253 20.04 -12.09 20.93
N VAL A 254 19.31 -13.21 20.94
CA VAL A 254 18.20 -13.39 21.89
C VAL A 254 18.72 -13.63 23.31
N SER A 255 19.69 -14.54 23.50
CA SER A 255 20.18 -14.88 24.83
C SER A 255 20.97 -13.75 25.52
N SER A 256 21.57 -12.84 24.75
CA SER A 256 22.26 -11.65 25.31
C SER A 256 21.36 -10.45 25.53
N LYS A 257 20.14 -10.46 25.02
CA LYS A 257 19.17 -9.36 25.16
C LYS A 257 18.56 -9.36 26.57
N ARG A 258 18.53 -8.18 27.18
CA ARG A 258 17.72 -7.92 28.37
C ARG A 258 16.39 -7.33 27.94
N PHE A 259 15.30 -7.97 28.32
CA PHE A 259 13.95 -7.55 28.03
C PHE A 259 13.45 -6.71 29.21
N GLU A 260 13.06 -5.47 28.96
CA GLU A 260 12.66 -4.53 30.01
C GLU A 260 11.44 -5.01 30.80
N GLN A 261 10.55 -5.75 30.16
CA GLN A 261 9.31 -6.25 30.73
C GLN A 261 9.51 -7.47 31.65
N ILE A 262 10.70 -8.13 31.54
CA ILE A 262 11.05 -9.34 32.29
C ILE A 262 12.52 -9.29 32.76
N PRO A 263 12.91 -8.28 33.57
CA PRO A 263 14.32 -7.98 33.86
C PRO A 263 15.09 -9.12 34.53
N ASP A 264 14.39 -9.99 35.24
CA ASP A 264 14.97 -11.09 36.01
C ASP A 264 15.04 -12.42 35.25
N GLU A 265 14.52 -12.47 34.01
CA GLU A 265 14.49 -13.69 33.18
C GLU A 265 15.42 -13.56 31.97
N CYS A 266 16.08 -14.66 31.66
CA CYS A 266 16.85 -14.80 30.42
C CYS A 266 16.01 -15.58 29.41
N VAL A 267 15.69 -14.93 28.27
CA VAL A 267 15.01 -15.59 27.15
C VAL A 267 16.04 -16.27 26.25
N THR A 268 15.78 -17.51 25.91
CA THR A 268 16.55 -18.25 24.93
C THR A 268 15.64 -18.80 23.84
N VAL A 269 16.22 -19.24 22.74
CA VAL A 269 15.52 -19.89 21.64
C VAL A 269 16.19 -21.21 21.28
N SER A 270 15.40 -22.16 20.83
CA SER A 270 15.88 -23.38 20.19
C SER A 270 15.65 -23.30 18.69
N VAL A 271 16.60 -23.81 17.90
CA VAL A 271 16.56 -23.73 16.43
C VAL A 271 16.75 -25.10 15.82
N GLY A 272 15.79 -25.50 14.97
CA GLY A 272 15.89 -26.67 14.11
C GLY A 272 16.20 -26.27 12.67
N ILE A 273 17.16 -26.94 12.03
CA ILE A 273 17.60 -26.65 10.66
C ILE A 273 17.32 -27.85 9.75
N ALA A 274 16.65 -27.59 8.62
CA ALA A 274 16.48 -28.56 7.55
C ALA A 274 16.83 -27.93 6.20
N CYS A 275 17.53 -28.70 5.36
CA CYS A 275 17.85 -28.30 3.98
C CYS A 275 16.98 -29.10 3.01
N ALA A 276 16.59 -28.46 1.93
CA ALA A 276 15.91 -29.14 0.84
C ALA A 276 16.88 -30.11 0.17
N ASP A 277 16.51 -31.37 0.16
CA ASP A 277 17.22 -32.49 -0.46
C ASP A 277 16.25 -33.40 -1.20
N SER A 278 16.71 -34.58 -1.65
CA SER A 278 15.87 -35.57 -2.34
C SER A 278 14.70 -36.06 -1.50
N ASP A 279 14.85 -36.06 -0.16
CA ASP A 279 13.85 -36.57 0.77
C ASP A 279 12.88 -35.51 1.26
N SER A 280 13.28 -34.21 1.15
CA SER A 280 12.50 -33.02 1.53
C SER A 280 11.93 -32.29 0.29
N ASP A 281 11.35 -33.04 -0.62
CA ASP A 281 10.92 -32.56 -1.95
C ASP A 281 9.60 -31.77 -1.96
N THR A 282 8.92 -31.68 -0.84
CA THR A 282 7.67 -30.89 -0.71
C THR A 282 7.79 -29.84 0.41
N PRO A 283 7.05 -28.71 0.33
CA PRO A 283 7.03 -27.71 1.40
C PRO A 283 6.77 -28.32 2.78
N ALA A 284 5.78 -29.21 2.88
CA ALA A 284 5.41 -29.85 4.14
C ALA A 284 6.54 -30.73 4.71
N LYS A 285 7.23 -31.49 3.86
CA LYS A 285 8.35 -32.32 4.30
C LYS A 285 9.54 -31.50 4.82
N LEU A 286 9.86 -30.38 4.16
CA LEU A 286 10.95 -29.50 4.57
C LEU A 286 10.65 -28.84 5.93
N VAL A 287 9.43 -28.33 6.12
CA VAL A 287 9.01 -27.76 7.40
C VAL A 287 8.99 -28.82 8.50
N ASN A 288 8.42 -30.00 8.25
CA ASN A 288 8.40 -31.10 9.22
C ASN A 288 9.82 -31.53 9.60
N ALA A 289 10.75 -31.55 8.66
CA ALA A 289 12.14 -31.86 8.96
C ALA A 289 12.78 -30.80 9.89
N ALA A 290 12.53 -29.51 9.66
CA ALA A 290 12.98 -28.47 10.55
C ALA A 290 12.33 -28.55 11.94
N ASP A 291 11.06 -28.92 12.02
CA ASP A 291 10.35 -29.12 13.28
C ASP A 291 10.91 -30.31 14.08
N LEU A 292 11.21 -31.44 13.43
CA LEU A 292 11.88 -32.58 14.06
C LEU A 292 13.26 -32.17 14.61
N ALA A 293 14.00 -31.36 13.90
CA ALA A 293 15.29 -30.85 14.39
C ALA A 293 15.10 -29.91 15.60
N LEU A 294 14.08 -29.07 15.58
CA LEU A 294 13.71 -28.22 16.72
C LEU A 294 13.33 -29.06 17.96
N TYR A 295 12.54 -30.10 17.76
CA TYR A 295 12.21 -31.03 18.85
C TYR A 295 13.45 -31.64 19.49
N GLU A 296 14.47 -32.09 18.69
CA GLU A 296 15.74 -32.57 19.19
C GLU A 296 16.51 -31.47 19.94
N ALA A 297 16.49 -30.23 19.49
CA ALA A 297 17.11 -29.11 20.20
C ALA A 297 16.46 -28.91 21.58
N LYS A 298 15.14 -28.95 21.68
CA LYS A 298 14.42 -28.87 22.96
C LYS A 298 14.72 -30.06 23.88
N ARG A 299 14.77 -31.28 23.33
CA ARG A 299 15.06 -32.50 24.07
C ARG A 299 16.49 -32.54 24.67
N LYS A 300 17.45 -32.02 23.92
CA LYS A 300 18.85 -32.00 24.34
C LYS A 300 19.25 -30.88 25.33
N GLY A 301 18.25 -30.10 25.80
CA GLY A 301 18.47 -29.09 26.85
C GLY A 301 18.28 -27.65 26.39
N ARG A 302 17.64 -27.42 25.23
CA ARG A 302 17.27 -26.10 24.69
C ARG A 302 18.47 -25.17 24.42
N ASN A 303 18.21 -23.89 24.07
CA ASN A 303 19.20 -22.87 23.76
C ASN A 303 20.30 -23.38 22.83
N ARG A 304 19.91 -24.03 21.73
CA ARG A 304 20.81 -24.66 20.78
C ARG A 304 20.24 -24.80 19.38
N ILE A 305 21.12 -25.16 18.48
CA ILE A 305 20.85 -25.48 17.10
C ILE A 305 20.99 -26.98 16.92
N GLU A 306 20.00 -27.58 16.28
CA GLU A 306 20.07 -28.99 15.88
C GLU A 306 19.68 -29.14 14.41
N PHE A 307 20.17 -30.21 13.81
CA PHE A 307 19.83 -30.60 12.46
C PHE A 307 18.94 -31.85 12.47
N VAL A 308 18.25 -32.08 11.36
CA VAL A 308 17.52 -33.34 11.17
C VAL A 308 18.46 -34.50 11.51
N PRO A 309 18.05 -35.42 12.41
CA PRO A 309 18.82 -36.62 12.68
C PRO A 309 19.00 -37.40 11.37
N LYS A 310 20.21 -37.82 11.04
CA LYS A 310 20.41 -38.79 9.97
C LYS A 310 19.57 -40.02 10.32
N GLN A 311 18.58 -40.36 9.50
CA GLN A 311 17.95 -41.68 9.61
C GLN A 311 19.06 -42.71 9.48
N ASN A 312 19.40 -43.41 10.57
CA ASN A 312 20.16 -44.64 10.50
C ASN A 312 19.33 -45.58 9.63
N THR A 313 19.74 -45.75 8.40
CA THR A 313 19.27 -46.86 7.56
C THR A 313 19.72 -48.13 8.31
N ILE A 314 18.81 -48.67 9.11
CA ILE A 314 18.96 -50.04 9.60
C ILE A 314 18.88 -50.88 8.32
N ARG A 315 20.03 -51.16 7.75
CA ARG A 315 20.18 -52.30 6.85
C ARG A 315 19.81 -53.51 7.69
N THR A 316 18.62 -53.99 7.56
CA THR A 316 18.32 -55.38 7.87
C THR A 316 19.15 -56.20 6.87
N GLU A 317 20.36 -56.58 7.30
CA GLU A 317 21.02 -57.71 6.73
C GLU A 317 20.09 -58.90 6.99
N VAL A 318 19.34 -59.27 5.98
CA VAL A 318 18.75 -60.64 5.90
C VAL A 318 19.92 -61.48 5.38
N ASP A 319 20.62 -62.14 6.30
CA ASP A 319 21.52 -63.21 5.97
C ASP A 319 20.73 -64.39 5.34
N PRO A 320 21.35 -65.11 4.36
CA PRO A 320 20.71 -66.12 3.50
C PRO A 320 20.30 -67.41 4.18
#